data_322e47fd6a4dc2a27b215f89df9c77e4
#
_entry.id   322e47fd6a4dc2a27b215f89df9c77e4
#
_cell.length_a   1.000
_cell.length_b   1.000
_cell.length_c   1.000
_cell.angle_alpha   90.00
_cell.angle_beta   90.00
_cell.angle_gamma   90.00
#
_symmetry.space_group_name_H-M   'P 1'
#
loop_
_entity.id
_entity.type
_entity.pdbx_description
1 polymer ?
#
loop_
_entity_poly.entity_id
_entity_poly.type
_entity_poly.pdbx_seq_one_letter_code
_entity_poly.pdbx_strand_id
1 'polypeptide(L)'
;PRNNKVIVIYPFTGTPAYKAGIHPGDVIIAVDGKSTENMSTTDVADLLKGPKGTTVHISIARDGVEKPMEFTLVRDEIPRYSVDVHFLIKPGVGYMHVNGFNETTEHEVSDALDSFGDLKGLILDLRGNPGGLLSEGVGVADKFLKKGQLIVSHHGRASAEKRYIAQHGNGGKDYPIVVLVNRLTASAAEIVSGAIQDHDRGLIAGEVTFGKGLVQTVYPLAENTGLALTTAHYYTPSGRLIQRDYSNISLYDYYYNRDSVDNPNNANREVKLTDSGRTVYGGGGITPDVNIPPVKGNHFQDTLLQHYAFFNFAKRYVVDHHPTKSFEVDDATLQEFRKSLDDASIAYTQAELLDNNEWIRSSIKSEIFVDAFGQDEGMKVRAESDPEVVKGLELLPQAKALADNARKVIAEHNAAPAFNR
;
A
#
# COMPACT_ATOMS: atom_id res chain seq x y z
N PRO A 1 15.85 11.31 13.32
CA PRO A 1 17.06 12.12 13.36
C PRO A 1 18.28 11.22 13.21
N ARG A 2 19.28 11.70 12.49
CA ARG A 2 20.54 10.99 12.30
C ARG A 2 21.66 11.83 12.89
N ASN A 3 22.44 11.26 13.80
CA ASN A 3 23.49 12.02 14.50
C ASN A 3 23.00 13.38 15.02
N ASN A 4 21.83 13.42 15.66
CA ASN A 4 21.13 14.63 16.11
C ASN A 4 20.78 15.65 14.99
N LYS A 5 20.71 15.21 13.73
CA LYS A 5 20.34 16.06 12.58
C LYS A 5 19.04 15.58 11.95
N VAL A 6 18.18 16.50 11.53
CA VAL A 6 16.95 16.20 10.77
C VAL A 6 17.29 16.24 9.27
N ILE A 7 17.15 15.10 8.59
CA ILE A 7 17.51 14.91 7.19
C ILE A 7 16.22 14.75 6.38
N VAL A 8 16.17 15.40 5.23
CA VAL A 8 15.12 15.20 4.23
C VAL A 8 15.34 13.83 3.57
N ILE A 9 14.36 12.94 3.72
CA ILE A 9 14.40 11.65 3.01
C ILE A 9 14.03 11.90 1.54
N TYR A 10 12.89 12.51 1.29
CA TYR A 10 12.48 13.03 -0.03
C TYR A 10 11.37 14.07 0.14
N PRO A 11 11.31 15.11 -0.71
CA PRO A 11 10.17 15.99 -0.82
C PRO A 11 9.09 15.33 -1.69
N PHE A 12 7.81 15.43 -1.31
CA PHE A 12 6.72 14.92 -2.15
C PHE A 12 6.62 15.72 -3.44
N THR A 13 6.48 15.03 -4.57
CA THR A 13 6.35 15.62 -5.90
C THR A 13 5.23 16.68 -5.92
N GLY A 14 5.51 17.83 -6.56
CA GLY A 14 4.56 18.93 -6.69
C GLY A 14 4.40 19.83 -5.47
N THR A 15 4.97 19.49 -4.31
CA THR A 15 4.90 20.30 -3.07
C THR A 15 5.80 21.56 -3.13
N PRO A 16 5.62 22.53 -2.23
CA PRO A 16 6.49 23.70 -2.15
C PRO A 16 7.97 23.35 -1.97
N ALA A 17 8.28 22.35 -1.15
CA ALA A 17 9.65 21.90 -0.93
C ALA A 17 10.28 21.31 -2.20
N TYR A 18 9.54 20.47 -2.92
CA TYR A 18 9.95 19.91 -4.20
C TYR A 18 10.21 20.98 -5.26
N LYS A 19 9.25 21.92 -5.42
CA LYS A 19 9.36 23.04 -6.38
C LYS A 19 10.51 23.99 -6.07
N ALA A 20 10.88 24.13 -4.81
CA ALA A 20 12.01 24.94 -4.37
C ALA A 20 13.37 24.27 -4.60
N GLY A 21 13.42 22.99 -4.96
CA GLY A 21 14.67 22.26 -5.19
C GLY A 21 15.32 21.78 -3.89
N ILE A 22 14.52 21.47 -2.87
CA ILE A 22 14.96 20.68 -1.73
C ILE A 22 15.13 19.23 -2.18
N HIS A 23 16.24 18.59 -1.84
CA HIS A 23 16.63 17.27 -2.33
C HIS A 23 16.72 16.25 -1.18
N PRO A 24 16.63 14.95 -1.50
CA PRO A 24 16.99 13.89 -0.58
C PRO A 24 18.41 14.11 -0.03
N GLY A 25 18.60 13.85 1.27
CA GLY A 25 19.90 14.04 1.93
C GLY A 25 20.19 15.45 2.45
N ASP A 26 19.39 16.44 2.11
CA ASP A 26 19.48 17.78 2.68
C ASP A 26 19.29 17.74 4.21
N VAL A 27 20.14 18.44 4.95
CA VAL A 27 20.03 18.57 6.40
C VAL A 27 19.36 19.89 6.73
N ILE A 28 18.22 19.87 7.38
CA ILE A 28 17.56 21.07 7.88
C ILE A 28 18.34 21.55 9.12
N ILE A 29 19.00 22.69 9.03
CA ILE A 29 19.85 23.24 10.10
C ILE A 29 19.19 24.38 10.88
N ALA A 30 18.22 25.08 10.26
CA ALA A 30 17.41 26.08 10.93
C ALA A 30 16.03 26.22 10.27
N VAL A 31 15.01 26.64 11.05
CA VAL A 31 13.68 27.02 10.59
C VAL A 31 13.33 28.37 11.22
N ASP A 32 12.98 29.35 10.41
CA ASP A 32 12.70 30.74 10.83
C ASP A 32 13.80 31.30 11.76
N GLY A 33 15.08 31.02 11.43
CA GLY A 33 16.25 31.44 12.20
C GLY A 33 16.50 30.63 13.48
N LYS A 34 15.65 29.67 13.85
CA LYS A 34 15.83 28.80 15.01
C LYS A 34 16.61 27.55 14.61
N SER A 35 17.78 27.33 15.24
CA SER A 35 18.57 26.13 15.02
C SER A 35 17.80 24.86 15.32
N THR A 36 17.93 23.85 14.45
CA THR A 36 17.33 22.51 14.61
C THR A 36 18.26 21.53 15.30
N GLU A 37 19.45 21.97 15.71
CA GLU A 37 20.43 21.14 16.42
C GLU A 37 19.82 20.56 17.69
N ASN A 38 19.94 19.25 17.86
CA ASN A 38 19.36 18.48 18.98
C ASN A 38 17.81 18.49 19.06
N MET A 39 17.11 18.95 18.03
CA MET A 39 15.66 18.82 17.95
C MET A 39 15.24 17.43 17.44
N SER A 40 14.10 16.94 17.92
CA SER A 40 13.46 15.77 17.33
C SER A 40 12.87 16.10 15.96
N THR A 41 12.59 15.06 15.16
CA THR A 41 11.86 15.23 13.88
C THR A 41 10.48 15.85 14.09
N THR A 42 9.82 15.56 15.21
CA THR A 42 8.51 16.13 15.55
C THR A 42 8.64 17.63 15.83
N ASP A 43 9.64 18.06 16.60
CA ASP A 43 9.85 19.48 16.90
C ASP A 43 10.09 20.29 15.63
N VAL A 44 10.94 19.75 14.72
CA VAL A 44 11.22 20.41 13.43
C VAL A 44 9.98 20.42 12.53
N ALA A 45 9.22 19.31 12.50
CA ALA A 45 7.98 19.28 11.75
C ALA A 45 6.96 20.30 12.26
N ASP A 46 6.87 20.51 13.56
CA ASP A 46 5.95 21.50 14.15
C ASP A 46 6.38 22.95 13.83
N LEU A 47 7.67 23.23 13.70
CA LEU A 47 8.16 24.51 13.20
C LEU A 47 7.84 24.72 11.70
N LEU A 48 7.91 23.65 10.90
CA LEU A 48 7.62 23.71 9.47
C LEU A 48 6.13 23.87 9.18
N LYS A 49 5.25 23.28 9.99
CA LYS A 49 3.80 23.38 9.87
C LYS A 49 3.32 24.80 10.17
N GLY A 50 2.15 25.15 9.64
CA GLY A 50 1.47 26.41 9.89
C GLY A 50 0.31 26.63 8.93
N PRO A 51 -0.44 27.74 9.06
CA PRO A 51 -1.57 28.03 8.18
C PRO A 51 -1.14 28.11 6.71
N LYS A 52 -1.96 27.56 5.82
CA LYS A 52 -1.79 27.66 4.37
C LYS A 52 -1.61 29.14 3.94
N GLY A 53 -0.68 29.37 3.02
CA GLY A 53 -0.35 30.72 2.51
C GLY A 53 0.64 31.50 3.37
N THR A 54 0.99 31.04 4.55
CA THR A 54 2.06 31.66 5.37
C THR A 54 3.44 31.23 4.89
N THR A 55 4.44 32.05 5.17
CA THR A 55 5.83 31.79 4.76
C THR A 55 6.60 31.09 5.87
N VAL A 56 7.55 30.23 5.51
CA VAL A 56 8.56 29.65 6.38
C VAL A 56 9.93 29.76 5.73
N HIS A 57 10.94 30.13 6.49
CA HIS A 57 12.33 30.22 6.03
C HIS A 57 13.10 29.00 6.55
N ILE A 58 13.82 28.31 5.66
CA ILE A 58 14.53 27.09 5.97
C ILE A 58 15.98 27.24 5.52
N SER A 59 16.91 27.01 6.46
CA SER A 59 18.33 26.91 6.15
C SER A 59 18.72 25.44 6.05
N ILE A 60 19.38 25.06 4.95
CA ILE A 60 19.75 23.69 4.62
C ILE A 60 21.24 23.58 4.41
N ALA A 61 21.86 22.53 4.97
CA ALA A 61 23.19 22.07 4.59
C ALA A 61 23.06 20.91 3.61
N ARG A 62 23.72 21.05 2.45
CA ARG A 62 23.77 20.04 1.38
C ARG A 62 25.19 19.56 1.19
N ASP A 63 25.39 18.24 1.05
CA ASP A 63 26.69 17.67 0.77
C ASP A 63 27.25 18.24 -0.55
N GLY A 64 28.54 18.60 -0.55
CA GLY A 64 29.21 19.23 -1.69
C GLY A 64 28.97 20.75 -1.82
N VAL A 65 28.18 21.37 -0.93
CA VAL A 65 27.96 22.82 -0.88
C VAL A 65 28.52 23.39 0.41
N GLU A 66 29.54 24.25 0.32
CA GLU A 66 30.25 24.78 1.52
C GLU A 66 29.36 25.66 2.43
N LYS A 67 28.45 26.42 1.83
CA LYS A 67 27.60 27.37 2.57
C LYS A 67 26.18 26.85 2.69
N PRO A 68 25.51 27.09 3.83
CA PRO A 68 24.11 26.83 3.93
C PRO A 68 23.29 27.49 2.83
N MET A 69 22.28 26.78 2.35
CA MET A 69 21.33 27.27 1.34
C MET A 69 20.06 27.74 2.07
N GLU A 70 19.59 28.91 1.69
CA GLU A 70 18.37 29.50 2.24
C GLU A 70 17.20 29.30 1.30
N PHE A 71 16.10 28.79 1.82
CA PHE A 71 14.86 28.58 1.11
C PHE A 71 13.71 29.34 1.79
N THR A 72 12.91 30.00 0.98
CA THR A 72 11.66 30.61 1.43
C THR A 72 10.49 29.86 0.81
N LEU A 73 9.73 29.15 1.65
CA LEU A 73 8.61 28.34 1.20
C LEU A 73 7.29 28.98 1.64
N VAL A 74 6.31 28.98 0.74
CA VAL A 74 4.93 29.30 1.11
C VAL A 74 4.24 28.01 1.49
N ARG A 75 3.74 27.94 2.73
CA ARG A 75 3.04 26.76 3.23
C ARG A 75 1.79 26.48 2.40
N ASP A 76 1.62 25.23 2.05
CA ASP A 76 0.47 24.76 1.29
C ASP A 76 -0.04 23.44 1.90
N GLU A 77 -1.22 23.05 1.50
CA GLU A 77 -1.77 21.76 1.83
C GLU A 77 -0.96 20.66 1.16
N ILE A 78 -0.43 19.73 1.95
CA ILE A 78 0.35 18.61 1.41
C ILE A 78 -0.61 17.44 1.25
N PRO A 79 -1.00 17.08 0.01
CA PRO A 79 -1.94 16.01 -0.21
C PRO A 79 -1.35 14.67 0.25
N ARG A 80 -2.17 13.88 0.92
CA ARG A 80 -1.85 12.50 1.28
C ARG A 80 -2.65 11.59 0.37
N TYR A 81 -2.06 11.26 -0.77
CA TYR A 81 -2.70 10.35 -1.71
C TYR A 81 -2.84 8.95 -1.14
N SER A 82 -4.02 8.37 -1.31
CA SER A 82 -4.29 6.97 -1.02
C SER A 82 -3.75 6.06 -2.11
N VAL A 83 -3.78 6.52 -3.37
CA VAL A 83 -3.13 5.88 -4.50
C VAL A 83 -1.74 6.49 -4.64
N ASP A 84 -0.77 5.92 -3.94
CA ASP A 84 0.60 6.47 -3.87
C ASP A 84 1.46 6.09 -5.08
N VAL A 85 1.12 5.00 -5.79
CA VAL A 85 1.75 4.65 -7.07
C VAL A 85 0.77 3.96 -8.01
N HIS A 86 0.78 4.37 -9.28
CA HIS A 86 0.07 3.69 -10.35
C HIS A 86 0.79 3.89 -11.68
N PHE A 87 0.90 2.85 -12.48
CA PHE A 87 1.56 2.86 -13.79
C PHE A 87 1.28 1.60 -14.59
N LEU A 88 1.58 1.60 -15.90
CA LEU A 88 1.54 0.39 -16.70
C LEU A 88 2.83 -0.42 -16.47
N ILE A 89 2.74 -1.49 -15.68
CA ILE A 89 3.89 -2.37 -15.38
C ILE A 89 4.30 -3.24 -16.57
N LYS A 90 3.35 -3.51 -17.48
CA LYS A 90 3.56 -4.12 -18.79
C LYS A 90 2.58 -3.50 -19.78
N PRO A 91 2.80 -3.61 -21.10
CA PRO A 91 1.86 -3.09 -22.10
C PRO A 91 0.42 -3.58 -21.85
N GLY A 92 -0.46 -2.65 -21.47
CA GLY A 92 -1.86 -2.90 -21.15
C GLY A 92 -2.12 -3.55 -19.78
N VAL A 93 -1.12 -3.73 -18.92
CA VAL A 93 -1.29 -4.23 -17.56
C VAL A 93 -1.00 -3.11 -16.57
N GLY A 94 -2.03 -2.68 -15.83
CA GLY A 94 -1.92 -1.68 -14.77
C GLY A 94 -1.41 -2.30 -13.46
N TYR A 95 -0.60 -1.54 -12.75
CA TYR A 95 -0.30 -1.74 -11.33
C TYR A 95 -0.78 -0.51 -10.58
N MET A 96 -1.47 -0.71 -9.48
CA MET A 96 -1.97 0.35 -8.60
C MET A 96 -1.83 -0.10 -7.15
N HIS A 97 -1.12 0.69 -6.33
CA HIS A 97 -1.05 0.49 -4.89
C HIS A 97 -1.96 1.50 -4.18
N VAL A 98 -2.84 0.99 -3.33
CA VAL A 98 -3.75 1.80 -2.50
C VAL A 98 -3.36 1.58 -1.04
N ASN A 99 -2.79 2.60 -0.42
CA ASN A 99 -2.21 2.52 0.93
C ASN A 99 -3.20 2.80 2.06
N GLY A 100 -4.41 3.27 1.76
CA GLY A 100 -5.46 3.60 2.74
C GLY A 100 -6.75 4.03 2.07
N PHE A 101 -7.76 4.38 2.89
CA PHE A 101 -9.05 4.87 2.41
C PHE A 101 -9.40 6.19 3.11
N ASN A 102 -8.98 7.31 2.53
CA ASN A 102 -9.32 8.67 2.94
C ASN A 102 -10.47 9.23 2.06
N GLU A 103 -10.84 10.48 2.24
CA GLU A 103 -12.00 11.12 1.57
C GLU A 103 -11.85 11.27 0.04
N THR A 104 -10.67 11.02 -0.53
CA THR A 104 -10.37 11.18 -1.96
C THR A 104 -10.08 9.87 -2.68
N THR A 105 -10.07 8.74 -1.97
CA THR A 105 -9.57 7.45 -2.51
C THR A 105 -10.37 6.95 -3.70
N GLU A 106 -11.69 7.05 -3.68
CA GLU A 106 -12.53 6.65 -4.83
C GLU A 106 -12.16 7.44 -6.09
N HIS A 107 -11.96 8.74 -5.94
CA HIS A 107 -11.60 9.63 -7.05
C HIS A 107 -10.19 9.31 -7.57
N GLU A 108 -9.21 9.16 -6.68
CA GLU A 108 -7.84 8.80 -7.04
C GLU A 108 -7.76 7.45 -7.78
N VAL A 109 -8.53 6.44 -7.33
CA VAL A 109 -8.62 5.15 -8.03
C VAL A 109 -9.27 5.31 -9.41
N SER A 110 -10.30 6.18 -9.54
CA SER A 110 -10.92 6.47 -10.82
C SER A 110 -9.94 7.10 -11.80
N ASP A 111 -9.21 8.13 -11.36
CA ASP A 111 -8.21 8.83 -12.16
C ASP A 111 -7.08 7.88 -12.59
N ALA A 112 -6.62 7.02 -11.68
CA ALA A 112 -5.61 6.01 -11.99
C ALA A 112 -6.11 5.01 -13.05
N LEU A 113 -7.34 4.49 -12.91
CA LEU A 113 -7.96 3.60 -13.90
C LEU A 113 -8.14 4.26 -15.27
N ASP A 114 -8.50 5.53 -15.30
CA ASP A 114 -8.66 6.29 -16.55
C ASP A 114 -7.30 6.56 -17.22
N SER A 115 -6.25 6.78 -16.42
CA SER A 115 -4.89 6.98 -16.93
C SER A 115 -4.29 5.77 -17.64
N PHE A 116 -4.75 4.58 -17.31
CA PHE A 116 -4.26 3.34 -17.92
C PHE A 116 -4.82 3.10 -19.35
N GLY A 117 -5.93 3.72 -19.72
CA GLY A 117 -6.61 3.47 -20.99
C GLY A 117 -7.16 2.04 -21.09
N ASP A 118 -6.90 1.36 -22.20
CA ASP A 118 -7.40 -0.02 -22.44
C ASP A 118 -6.59 -1.07 -21.67
N LEU A 119 -7.11 -1.50 -20.53
CA LEU A 119 -6.50 -2.52 -19.69
C LEU A 119 -6.73 -3.93 -20.24
N LYS A 120 -5.65 -4.72 -20.25
CA LYS A 120 -5.64 -6.17 -20.45
C LYS A 120 -5.47 -6.96 -19.16
N GLY A 121 -5.19 -6.27 -18.05
CA GLY A 121 -5.05 -6.82 -16.72
C GLY A 121 -4.74 -5.75 -15.70
N LEU A 122 -5.03 -6.03 -14.42
CA LEU A 122 -4.76 -5.12 -13.30
C LEU A 122 -4.19 -5.90 -12.12
N ILE A 123 -3.11 -5.40 -11.56
CA ILE A 123 -2.64 -5.73 -10.21
C ILE A 123 -3.09 -4.61 -9.27
N LEU A 124 -4.05 -4.92 -8.40
CA LEU A 124 -4.51 -4.03 -7.34
C LEU A 124 -3.80 -4.42 -6.05
N ASP A 125 -2.85 -3.62 -5.61
CA ASP A 125 -2.07 -3.90 -4.41
C ASP A 125 -2.68 -3.20 -3.18
N LEU A 126 -3.21 -4.01 -2.28
CA LEU A 126 -3.79 -3.59 -0.99
C LEU A 126 -2.92 -4.04 0.20
N ARG A 127 -1.69 -4.50 -0.04
CA ARG A 127 -0.77 -4.88 1.01
C ARG A 127 -0.44 -3.67 1.90
N GLY A 128 -0.39 -3.87 3.21
CA GLY A 128 -0.12 -2.79 4.16
C GLY A 128 -1.25 -1.78 4.35
N ASN A 129 -2.38 -1.92 3.68
CA ASN A 129 -3.52 -1.02 3.76
C ASN A 129 -4.37 -1.29 5.01
N PRO A 130 -4.39 -0.42 6.03
CA PRO A 130 -5.14 -0.63 7.27
C PRO A 130 -6.65 -0.36 7.13
N GLY A 131 -7.10 0.01 5.93
CA GLY A 131 -8.46 0.45 5.67
C GLY A 131 -8.64 1.96 5.80
N GLY A 132 -9.80 2.37 6.23
CA GLY A 132 -10.20 3.77 6.39
C GLY A 132 -11.71 3.92 6.28
N LEU A 133 -12.17 4.91 5.53
CA LEU A 133 -13.60 5.22 5.38
C LEU A 133 -14.35 4.12 4.65
N LEU A 134 -15.47 3.69 5.24
CA LEU A 134 -16.38 2.70 4.64
C LEU A 134 -16.90 3.16 3.27
N SER A 135 -17.29 4.43 3.16
CA SER A 135 -17.80 5.02 1.92
C SER A 135 -16.80 4.86 0.77
N GLU A 136 -15.54 5.11 1.05
CA GLU A 136 -14.46 5.01 0.07
C GLU A 136 -14.19 3.55 -0.35
N GLY A 137 -14.19 2.62 0.62
CA GLY A 137 -14.11 1.19 0.30
C GLY A 137 -15.26 0.71 -0.58
N VAL A 138 -16.48 1.19 -0.32
CA VAL A 138 -17.65 0.92 -1.15
C VAL A 138 -17.48 1.54 -2.55
N GLY A 139 -17.06 2.81 -2.64
CA GLY A 139 -16.86 3.50 -3.91
C GLY A 139 -15.77 2.84 -4.78
N VAL A 140 -14.67 2.41 -4.17
CA VAL A 140 -13.61 1.68 -4.87
C VAL A 140 -14.08 0.30 -5.34
N ALA A 141 -14.82 -0.45 -4.51
CA ALA A 141 -15.38 -1.75 -4.93
C ALA A 141 -16.36 -1.60 -6.09
N ASP A 142 -17.17 -0.52 -6.11
CA ASP A 142 -18.10 -0.21 -7.20
C ASP A 142 -17.41 -0.10 -8.57
N LYS A 143 -16.15 0.38 -8.63
CA LYS A 143 -15.38 0.46 -9.89
C LYS A 143 -15.07 -0.89 -10.52
N PHE A 144 -15.13 -1.98 -9.75
CA PHE A 144 -14.74 -3.31 -10.21
C PHE A 144 -15.92 -4.26 -10.40
N LEU A 145 -17.03 -4.01 -9.72
CA LEU A 145 -18.22 -4.88 -9.71
C LEU A 145 -19.24 -4.47 -10.79
N LYS A 146 -20.22 -5.32 -11.04
CA LYS A 146 -21.36 -4.96 -11.89
C LYS A 146 -22.37 -4.16 -11.09
N LYS A 147 -23.03 -3.20 -11.75
CA LYS A 147 -24.13 -2.46 -11.15
C LYS A 147 -25.18 -3.40 -10.53
N GLY A 148 -25.59 -3.11 -9.30
CA GLY A 148 -26.56 -3.88 -8.55
C GLY A 148 -25.99 -5.01 -7.69
N GLN A 149 -24.70 -5.37 -7.83
CA GLN A 149 -24.06 -6.35 -6.95
C GLN A 149 -23.89 -5.81 -5.53
N LEU A 150 -24.07 -6.67 -4.53
CA LEU A 150 -23.83 -6.32 -3.13
C LEU A 150 -22.32 -6.17 -2.90
N ILE A 151 -21.90 -5.09 -2.26
CA ILE A 151 -20.50 -4.87 -1.89
C ILE A 151 -20.25 -5.37 -0.46
N VAL A 152 -21.08 -4.92 0.47
CA VAL A 152 -20.99 -5.25 1.89
C VAL A 152 -22.33 -4.99 2.55
N SER A 153 -22.64 -5.74 3.59
CA SER A 153 -23.71 -5.37 4.52
C SER A 153 -23.16 -5.24 5.93
N HIS A 154 -23.88 -4.53 6.79
CA HIS A 154 -23.59 -4.54 8.21
C HIS A 154 -24.86 -4.57 9.04
N HIS A 155 -24.83 -5.26 10.16
CA HIS A 155 -25.86 -5.23 11.18
C HIS A 155 -25.27 -5.50 12.56
N GLY A 156 -26.01 -5.14 13.58
CA GLY A 156 -25.62 -5.33 14.98
C GLY A 156 -26.82 -5.46 15.88
N ARG A 157 -26.59 -5.72 17.16
CA ARG A 157 -27.66 -5.95 18.15
C ARG A 157 -28.71 -4.81 18.17
N ALA A 158 -28.27 -3.57 18.03
CA ALA A 158 -29.11 -2.37 18.04
C ALA A 158 -29.04 -1.59 16.72
N SER A 159 -28.41 -2.15 15.69
CA SER A 159 -28.26 -1.55 14.37
C SER A 159 -28.96 -2.43 13.33
N ALA A 160 -29.98 -1.89 12.67
CA ALA A 160 -30.65 -2.56 11.56
C ALA A 160 -29.65 -2.89 10.43
N GLU A 161 -29.97 -3.91 9.64
CA GLU A 161 -29.18 -4.24 8.47
C GLU A 161 -29.12 -3.08 7.48
N LYS A 162 -27.93 -2.73 7.05
CA LYS A 162 -27.69 -1.79 5.97
C LYS A 162 -26.82 -2.46 4.90
N ARG A 163 -27.30 -2.42 3.66
CA ARG A 163 -26.68 -3.03 2.49
C ARG A 163 -26.11 -1.95 1.58
N TYR A 164 -24.91 -2.14 1.11
CA TYR A 164 -24.24 -1.28 0.14
C TYR A 164 -24.07 -2.05 -1.16
N ILE A 165 -24.63 -1.51 -2.22
CA ILE A 165 -24.63 -2.12 -3.55
C ILE A 165 -23.92 -1.23 -4.56
N ALA A 166 -23.33 -1.83 -5.57
CA ALA A 166 -22.67 -1.13 -6.66
C ALA A 166 -23.70 -0.27 -7.42
N GLN A 167 -23.50 1.05 -7.40
CA GLN A 167 -24.44 2.02 -7.99
C GLN A 167 -24.14 2.30 -9.46
N HIS A 168 -22.86 2.42 -9.80
CA HIS A 168 -22.37 2.74 -11.13
C HIS A 168 -21.90 1.48 -11.86
N GLY A 169 -21.12 0.66 -11.17
CA GLY A 169 -20.50 -0.54 -11.70
C GLY A 169 -19.28 -0.24 -12.59
N ASN A 170 -18.64 -1.30 -13.05
CA ASN A 170 -17.39 -1.25 -13.81
C ASN A 170 -17.55 -0.89 -15.31
N GLY A 171 -18.72 -0.49 -15.75
CA GLY A 171 -18.98 -0.15 -17.15
C GLY A 171 -18.81 -1.32 -18.14
N GLY A 172 -18.88 -2.57 -17.68
CA GLY A 172 -18.68 -3.76 -18.51
C GLY A 172 -17.22 -4.10 -18.80
N LYS A 173 -16.26 -3.47 -18.10
CA LYS A 173 -14.82 -3.76 -18.23
C LYS A 173 -14.51 -5.14 -17.64
N ASP A 174 -14.00 -6.05 -18.47
CA ASP A 174 -13.82 -7.48 -18.14
C ASP A 174 -12.35 -7.92 -18.03
N TYR A 175 -11.40 -6.99 -17.92
CA TYR A 175 -9.99 -7.34 -17.73
C TYR A 175 -9.78 -8.15 -16.43
N PRO A 176 -8.84 -9.12 -16.41
CA PRO A 176 -8.53 -9.88 -15.21
C PRO A 176 -7.92 -8.98 -14.12
N ILE A 177 -8.28 -9.27 -12.87
CA ILE A 177 -7.77 -8.57 -11.69
C ILE A 177 -7.10 -9.58 -10.75
N VAL A 178 -5.89 -9.27 -10.31
CA VAL A 178 -5.25 -9.90 -9.16
C VAL A 178 -5.15 -8.85 -8.06
N VAL A 179 -5.70 -9.16 -6.90
CA VAL A 179 -5.61 -8.30 -5.70
C VAL A 179 -4.54 -8.87 -4.79
N LEU A 180 -3.49 -8.11 -4.53
CA LEU A 180 -2.46 -8.48 -3.56
C LEU A 180 -2.88 -8.02 -2.17
N VAL A 181 -2.80 -8.93 -1.20
CA VAL A 181 -3.18 -8.69 0.19
C VAL A 181 -2.15 -9.30 1.15
N ASN A 182 -2.05 -8.75 2.35
CA ASN A 182 -1.22 -9.33 3.41
C ASN A 182 -1.88 -9.19 4.78
N ARG A 183 -1.21 -9.64 5.83
CA ARG A 183 -1.69 -9.59 7.22
C ARG A 183 -2.03 -8.18 7.73
N LEU A 184 -1.55 -7.12 7.08
CA LEU A 184 -1.84 -5.73 7.41
C LEU A 184 -3.01 -5.15 6.61
N THR A 185 -3.49 -5.86 5.60
CA THR A 185 -4.70 -5.48 4.84
C THR A 185 -5.92 -5.61 5.74
N ALA A 186 -6.62 -4.50 6.01
CA ALA A 186 -7.69 -4.48 7.03
C ALA A 186 -8.92 -3.64 6.63
N SER A 187 -10.07 -3.91 7.26
CA SER A 187 -11.26 -3.05 7.24
C SER A 187 -11.77 -2.73 5.84
N ALA A 188 -11.75 -1.45 5.38
CA ALA A 188 -12.22 -1.07 4.04
C ALA A 188 -11.49 -1.81 2.91
N ALA A 189 -10.20 -2.15 3.09
CA ALA A 189 -9.45 -2.96 2.13
C ALA A 189 -9.98 -4.41 2.08
N GLU A 190 -10.47 -4.94 3.21
CA GLU A 190 -11.11 -6.26 3.25
C GLU A 190 -12.51 -6.24 2.63
N ILE A 191 -13.21 -5.10 2.67
CA ILE A 191 -14.47 -4.91 1.95
C ILE A 191 -14.23 -5.02 0.45
N VAL A 192 -13.22 -4.32 -0.08
CA VAL A 192 -12.88 -4.36 -1.51
C VAL A 192 -12.44 -5.77 -1.93
N SER A 193 -11.47 -6.37 -1.23
CA SER A 193 -10.97 -7.70 -1.57
C SER A 193 -12.02 -8.79 -1.39
N GLY A 194 -12.83 -8.72 -0.33
CA GLY A 194 -13.92 -9.66 -0.07
C GLY A 194 -15.04 -9.58 -1.12
N ALA A 195 -15.42 -8.38 -1.55
CA ALA A 195 -16.42 -8.19 -2.59
C ALA A 195 -15.92 -8.70 -3.95
N ILE A 196 -14.67 -8.44 -4.32
CA ILE A 196 -14.04 -8.97 -5.54
C ILE A 196 -13.99 -10.49 -5.51
N GLN A 197 -13.61 -11.10 -4.37
CA GLN A 197 -13.54 -12.54 -4.21
C GLN A 197 -14.91 -13.20 -4.29
N ASP A 198 -15.90 -12.71 -3.53
CA ASP A 198 -17.21 -13.36 -3.42
C ASP A 198 -18.02 -13.28 -4.73
N HIS A 199 -17.78 -12.25 -5.55
CA HIS A 199 -18.37 -12.14 -6.88
C HIS A 199 -17.53 -12.79 -8.00
N ASP A 200 -16.46 -13.52 -7.65
CA ASP A 200 -15.55 -14.13 -8.63
C ASP A 200 -15.03 -13.15 -9.68
N ARG A 201 -14.95 -11.86 -9.31
CA ARG A 201 -14.52 -10.79 -10.22
C ARG A 201 -13.01 -10.75 -10.42
N GLY A 202 -12.24 -11.24 -9.46
CA GLY A 202 -10.79 -11.27 -9.47
C GLY A 202 -10.24 -12.34 -8.54
N LEU A 203 -8.93 -12.55 -8.63
CA LEU A 203 -8.18 -13.50 -7.81
C LEU A 203 -7.51 -12.75 -6.66
N ILE A 204 -7.70 -13.23 -5.43
CA ILE A 204 -7.03 -12.69 -4.25
C ILE A 204 -5.76 -13.50 -4.02
N ALA A 205 -4.61 -12.82 -3.89
CA ALA A 205 -3.31 -13.47 -3.72
C ALA A 205 -2.49 -12.82 -2.61
N GLY A 206 -1.72 -13.60 -1.86
CA GLY A 206 -0.91 -13.12 -0.75
C GLY A 206 -1.15 -13.87 0.55
N GLU A 207 -1.16 -13.17 1.69
CA GLU A 207 -1.44 -13.71 3.01
C GLU A 207 -2.92 -13.52 3.40
N VAL A 208 -3.38 -14.26 4.42
CA VAL A 208 -4.68 -14.00 5.06
C VAL A 208 -4.70 -12.58 5.64
N THR A 209 -5.75 -11.82 5.36
CA THR A 209 -5.88 -10.41 5.79
C THR A 209 -6.10 -10.27 7.29
N PHE A 210 -6.13 -9.07 7.81
CA PHE A 210 -6.17 -8.78 9.25
C PHE A 210 -7.41 -9.36 9.97
N GLY A 211 -8.59 -9.28 9.35
CA GLY A 211 -9.84 -9.72 9.98
C GLY A 211 -10.49 -8.65 10.87
N LYS A 212 -10.60 -7.41 10.37
CA LYS A 212 -11.31 -6.32 11.06
C LYS A 212 -12.68 -6.09 10.43
N GLY A 213 -13.69 -6.79 10.94
CA GLY A 213 -15.08 -6.72 10.48
C GLY A 213 -15.99 -5.89 11.39
N LEU A 214 -15.47 -4.85 12.05
CA LEU A 214 -16.22 -4.01 13.00
C LEU A 214 -16.62 -2.68 12.39
N VAL A 215 -17.88 -2.29 12.62
CA VAL A 215 -18.38 -0.94 12.33
C VAL A 215 -18.33 -0.11 13.60
N GLN A 216 -17.62 1.01 13.55
CA GLN A 216 -17.55 1.98 14.63
C GLN A 216 -18.39 3.21 14.30
N THR A 217 -19.30 3.57 15.20
CA THR A 217 -20.04 4.82 15.15
C THR A 217 -19.39 5.83 16.05
N VAL A 218 -19.08 7.02 15.51
CA VAL A 218 -18.53 8.12 16.30
C VAL A 218 -19.67 8.99 16.82
N TYR A 219 -19.75 9.13 18.13
CA TYR A 219 -20.67 10.00 18.83
C TYR A 219 -19.92 11.26 19.25
N PRO A 220 -20.26 12.43 18.71
CA PRO A 220 -19.63 13.69 19.14
C PRO A 220 -20.00 13.98 20.61
N LEU A 221 -19.00 14.38 21.38
CA LEU A 221 -19.15 14.78 22.77
C LEU A 221 -18.79 16.28 22.91
N ALA A 222 -18.74 16.78 24.16
CA ALA A 222 -18.34 18.14 24.43
C ALA A 222 -16.84 18.40 24.09
N GLU A 223 -16.47 19.69 23.94
CA GLU A 223 -15.07 20.15 23.78
C GLU A 223 -14.32 19.52 22.59
N ASN A 224 -14.99 19.33 21.44
CA ASN A 224 -14.43 18.72 20.23
C ASN A 224 -13.88 17.29 20.44
N THR A 225 -14.37 16.57 21.44
CA THR A 225 -14.07 15.16 21.65
C THR A 225 -15.14 14.26 21.04
N GLY A 226 -14.84 12.99 20.84
CA GLY A 226 -15.76 12.01 20.29
C GLY A 226 -15.54 10.62 20.89
N LEU A 227 -16.62 9.85 21.00
CA LEU A 227 -16.60 8.46 21.43
C LEU A 227 -16.86 7.55 20.25
N ALA A 228 -15.88 6.72 19.88
CA ALA A 228 -16.05 5.69 18.87
C ALA A 228 -16.47 4.36 19.52
N LEU A 229 -17.66 3.89 19.20
CA LEU A 229 -18.21 2.63 19.70
C LEU A 229 -18.43 1.64 18.57
N THR A 230 -18.09 0.38 18.79
CA THR A 230 -18.47 -0.72 17.91
C THR A 230 -19.98 -0.97 18.03
N THR A 231 -20.71 -0.83 16.92
CA THR A 231 -22.17 -0.95 16.88
C THR A 231 -22.66 -2.07 15.97
N ALA A 232 -21.82 -2.57 15.05
CA ALA A 232 -22.20 -3.62 14.11
C ALA A 232 -20.98 -4.39 13.60
N HIS A 233 -21.25 -5.49 12.89
CA HIS A 233 -20.25 -6.24 12.13
C HIS A 233 -20.48 -6.10 10.63
N TYR A 234 -19.39 -6.23 9.85
CA TYR A 234 -19.44 -6.31 8.39
C TYR A 234 -19.62 -7.75 7.92
N TYR A 235 -20.41 -7.90 6.87
CA TYR A 235 -20.60 -9.15 6.15
C TYR A 235 -20.32 -8.93 4.67
N THR A 236 -19.53 -9.80 4.07
CA THR A 236 -19.23 -9.78 2.65
C THR A 236 -20.45 -10.21 1.82
N PRO A 237 -20.43 -10.12 0.47
CA PRO A 237 -21.56 -10.52 -0.36
C PRO A 237 -22.06 -11.95 -0.12
N SER A 238 -21.17 -12.90 0.16
CA SER A 238 -21.54 -14.28 0.50
C SER A 238 -22.15 -14.43 1.90
N GLY A 239 -22.21 -13.34 2.68
CA GLY A 239 -22.77 -13.31 4.04
C GLY A 239 -21.81 -13.80 5.12
N ARG A 240 -20.50 -13.98 4.83
CA ARG A 240 -19.51 -14.36 5.85
C ARG A 240 -19.08 -13.16 6.68
N LEU A 241 -18.95 -13.38 7.98
CA LEU A 241 -18.34 -12.46 8.92
C LEU A 241 -16.81 -12.59 8.81
N ILE A 242 -16.10 -11.51 8.51
CA ILE A 242 -14.64 -11.52 8.40
C ILE A 242 -13.94 -11.24 9.74
N GLN A 243 -14.68 -10.79 10.76
CA GLN A 243 -14.09 -10.43 12.06
C GLN A 243 -13.38 -11.63 12.68
N ARG A 244 -12.10 -11.46 13.00
CA ARG A 244 -11.32 -12.40 13.77
C ARG A 244 -11.77 -12.36 15.24
N ASP A 245 -11.89 -13.53 15.87
CA ASP A 245 -12.23 -13.60 17.29
C ASP A 245 -11.10 -13.04 18.15
N TYR A 246 -11.47 -12.19 19.10
CA TYR A 246 -10.55 -11.59 20.08
C TYR A 246 -11.02 -11.77 21.53
N SER A 247 -12.06 -12.58 21.74
CA SER A 247 -12.73 -12.72 23.05
C SER A 247 -11.84 -13.31 24.15
N ASN A 248 -10.80 -14.10 23.78
CA ASN A 248 -9.94 -14.80 24.72
C ASN A 248 -8.45 -14.48 24.57
N ILE A 249 -8.13 -13.37 23.89
CA ILE A 249 -6.75 -12.95 23.64
C ILE A 249 -6.51 -11.52 24.12
N SER A 250 -5.26 -11.21 24.50
CA SER A 250 -4.89 -9.84 24.83
C SER A 250 -4.94 -8.95 23.59
N LEU A 251 -5.20 -7.64 23.76
CA LEU A 251 -5.11 -6.68 22.64
C LEU A 251 -3.71 -6.67 22.01
N TYR A 252 -2.66 -6.87 22.83
CA TYR A 252 -1.30 -6.96 22.33
C TYR A 252 -1.14 -8.17 21.38
N ASP A 253 -1.60 -9.35 21.80
CA ASP A 253 -1.53 -10.56 20.97
C ASP A 253 -2.43 -10.44 19.71
N TYR A 254 -3.59 -9.82 19.84
CA TYR A 254 -4.48 -9.56 18.71
C TYR A 254 -3.80 -8.72 17.61
N TYR A 255 -3.03 -7.70 18.00
CA TYR A 255 -2.38 -6.81 17.04
C TYR A 255 -0.99 -7.27 16.60
N TYR A 256 -0.20 -7.87 17.50
CA TYR A 256 1.24 -8.07 17.28
C TYR A 256 1.69 -9.54 17.26
N ASN A 257 0.99 -10.46 17.94
CA ASN A 257 1.39 -11.87 18.04
C ASN A 257 0.45 -12.81 17.28
N ARG A 258 0.13 -12.46 16.06
CA ARG A 258 -0.84 -13.18 15.25
C ARG A 258 -0.50 -14.66 15.06
N ASP A 259 0.76 -14.98 14.84
CA ASP A 259 1.23 -16.35 14.55
C ASP A 259 1.03 -17.30 15.74
N SER A 260 0.92 -16.77 16.97
CA SER A 260 0.64 -17.56 18.18
C SER A 260 -0.85 -17.79 18.44
N VAL A 261 -1.71 -16.98 17.81
CA VAL A 261 -3.16 -16.93 18.08
C VAL A 261 -3.97 -17.55 16.94
N ASP A 262 -3.55 -17.33 15.69
CA ASP A 262 -4.24 -17.85 14.52
C ASP A 262 -3.90 -19.33 14.31
N ASN A 263 -4.84 -20.21 14.62
CA ASN A 263 -4.75 -21.62 14.24
C ASN A 263 -5.35 -21.79 12.83
N PRO A 264 -4.55 -22.00 11.78
CA PRO A 264 -5.05 -22.18 10.41
C PRO A 264 -5.93 -23.44 10.26
N ASN A 265 -5.86 -24.35 11.23
CA ASN A 265 -6.65 -25.58 11.30
C ASN A 265 -7.92 -25.46 12.16
N ASN A 266 -8.41 -24.24 12.41
CA ASN A 266 -9.63 -24.07 13.18
C ASN A 266 -10.82 -24.68 12.43
N ALA A 267 -11.20 -25.90 12.82
CA ALA A 267 -12.24 -26.74 12.19
C ALA A 267 -13.66 -26.09 12.21
N ASN A 268 -13.82 -24.95 12.88
CA ASN A 268 -15.10 -24.28 13.08
C ASN A 268 -15.24 -22.99 12.24
N ARG A 269 -14.44 -22.79 11.19
CA ARG A 269 -14.62 -21.62 10.30
C ARG A 269 -15.95 -21.74 9.56
N GLU A 270 -16.73 -20.65 9.57
CA GLU A 270 -17.94 -20.57 8.75
C GLU A 270 -17.58 -20.72 7.27
N VAL A 271 -18.23 -21.65 6.59
CA VAL A 271 -18.06 -21.90 5.15
C VAL A 271 -19.19 -21.23 4.40
N LYS A 272 -18.84 -20.44 3.39
CA LYS A 272 -19.77 -19.80 2.44
C LYS A 272 -19.32 -20.09 1.01
N LEU A 273 -20.15 -19.73 0.07
CA LEU A 273 -19.89 -19.91 -1.36
C LEU A 273 -19.89 -18.56 -2.08
N THR A 274 -18.99 -18.43 -3.05
CA THR A 274 -19.00 -17.32 -4.00
C THR A 274 -20.16 -17.47 -4.99
N ASP A 275 -20.38 -16.47 -5.84
CA ASP A 275 -21.43 -16.51 -6.87
C ASP A 275 -21.33 -17.74 -7.80
N SER A 276 -20.14 -18.24 -8.08
CA SER A 276 -19.90 -19.45 -8.89
C SER A 276 -19.80 -20.75 -8.07
N GLY A 277 -20.00 -20.68 -6.74
CA GLY A 277 -19.97 -21.85 -5.87
C GLY A 277 -18.58 -22.25 -5.34
N ARG A 278 -17.58 -21.40 -5.43
CA ARG A 278 -16.27 -21.64 -4.78
C ARG A 278 -16.38 -21.46 -3.26
N THR A 279 -15.67 -22.27 -2.53
CA THR A 279 -15.62 -22.19 -1.07
C THR A 279 -14.80 -20.98 -0.60
N VAL A 280 -15.38 -20.21 0.32
CA VAL A 280 -14.73 -19.11 1.04
C VAL A 280 -15.01 -19.22 2.53
N TYR A 281 -14.15 -18.62 3.37
CA TYR A 281 -14.17 -18.81 4.81
C TYR A 281 -14.42 -17.51 5.56
N GLY A 282 -15.22 -17.56 6.63
CA GLY A 282 -15.43 -16.48 7.58
C GLY A 282 -14.55 -16.62 8.83
N GLY A 283 -14.65 -15.65 9.76
CA GLY A 283 -14.07 -15.71 11.10
C GLY A 283 -12.56 -15.55 11.19
N GLY A 284 -11.90 -14.92 10.21
CA GLY A 284 -10.44 -14.77 10.27
C GLY A 284 -9.83 -13.93 9.14
N GLY A 285 -10.55 -12.91 8.67
CA GLY A 285 -10.15 -12.10 7.52
C GLY A 285 -10.46 -12.76 6.18
N ILE A 286 -9.97 -12.16 5.11
CA ILE A 286 -10.08 -12.70 3.75
C ILE A 286 -8.95 -13.70 3.54
N THR A 287 -9.31 -14.98 3.34
CA THR A 287 -8.35 -16.01 2.97
C THR A 287 -8.07 -15.90 1.47
N PRO A 288 -6.82 -15.72 1.02
CA PRO A 288 -6.50 -15.59 -0.39
C PRO A 288 -6.79 -16.88 -1.16
N ASP A 289 -7.12 -16.74 -2.45
CA ASP A 289 -7.28 -17.87 -3.38
C ASP A 289 -5.93 -18.53 -3.69
N VAL A 290 -4.87 -17.72 -3.70
CA VAL A 290 -3.48 -18.17 -3.88
C VAL A 290 -2.64 -17.63 -2.74
N ASN A 291 -2.12 -18.52 -1.90
CA ASN A 291 -1.20 -18.12 -0.84
C ASN A 291 0.17 -17.78 -1.43
N ILE A 292 0.64 -16.57 -1.18
CA ILE A 292 2.01 -16.14 -1.46
C ILE A 292 2.65 -15.84 -0.11
N PRO A 293 3.63 -16.65 0.32
CA PRO A 293 4.29 -16.40 1.60
C PRO A 293 5.07 -15.07 1.54
N PRO A 294 5.09 -14.29 2.64
CA PRO A 294 5.80 -13.03 2.67
C PRO A 294 7.31 -13.25 2.46
N VAL A 295 7.92 -12.35 1.69
CA VAL A 295 9.37 -12.33 1.55
C VAL A 295 9.98 -11.91 2.89
N LYS A 296 10.70 -12.82 3.53
CA LYS A 296 11.41 -12.52 4.78
C LYS A 296 12.80 -11.95 4.45
N GLY A 297 13.06 -10.75 4.94
CA GLY A 297 14.40 -10.20 4.96
C GLY A 297 15.36 -11.07 5.78
N ASN A 298 16.65 -10.95 5.50
CA ASN A 298 17.70 -11.57 6.31
C ASN A 298 18.47 -10.49 7.11
N HIS A 299 19.28 -10.95 8.06
CA HIS A 299 20.04 -10.03 8.94
C HIS A 299 20.92 -9.03 8.17
N PHE A 300 21.51 -9.45 7.05
CA PHE A 300 22.33 -8.55 6.24
C PHE A 300 21.50 -7.47 5.55
N GLN A 301 20.32 -7.83 5.01
CA GLN A 301 19.37 -6.85 4.46
C GLN A 301 18.95 -5.83 5.53
N ASP A 302 18.60 -6.31 6.73
CA ASP A 302 18.24 -5.44 7.85
C ASP A 302 19.40 -4.50 8.22
N THR A 303 20.63 -5.00 8.23
CA THR A 303 21.83 -4.19 8.48
C THR A 303 21.98 -3.09 7.44
N LEU A 304 21.86 -3.40 6.15
CA LEU A 304 21.97 -2.39 5.08
C LEU A 304 20.87 -1.32 5.19
N LEU A 305 19.64 -1.73 5.51
CA LEU A 305 18.51 -0.81 5.71
C LEU A 305 18.70 0.07 6.95
N GLN A 306 19.10 -0.48 8.08
CA GLN A 306 19.34 0.26 9.33
C GLN A 306 20.46 1.31 9.18
N HIS A 307 21.49 1.00 8.38
CA HIS A 307 22.58 1.92 8.06
C HIS A 307 22.24 2.86 6.89
N TYR A 308 21.03 2.76 6.29
CA TYR A 308 20.63 3.52 5.11
C TYR A 308 21.66 3.43 3.97
N ALA A 309 22.23 2.25 3.78
CA ALA A 309 23.36 2.06 2.87
C ALA A 309 23.03 2.52 1.43
N PHE A 310 21.85 2.14 0.93
CA PHE A 310 21.40 2.50 -0.42
C PHE A 310 21.16 4.01 -0.58
N PHE A 311 20.47 4.64 0.37
CA PHE A 311 20.25 6.08 0.38
C PHE A 311 21.54 6.88 0.39
N ASN A 312 22.51 6.50 1.25
CA ASN A 312 23.81 7.19 1.32
C ASN A 312 24.64 7.01 0.06
N PHE A 313 24.52 5.86 -0.58
CA PHE A 313 25.19 5.57 -1.84
C PHE A 313 24.54 6.37 -2.98
N ALA A 314 23.22 6.27 -3.13
CA ALA A 314 22.49 6.90 -4.23
C ALA A 314 22.72 8.40 -4.32
N LYS A 315 22.65 9.12 -3.20
CA LYS A 315 22.85 10.57 -3.18
C LYS A 315 24.24 11.02 -3.67
N ARG A 316 25.29 10.22 -3.47
CA ARG A 316 26.65 10.49 -4.01
C ARG A 316 26.72 10.11 -5.47
N TYR A 317 26.23 8.90 -5.77
CA TYR A 317 26.24 8.35 -7.12
C TYR A 317 25.54 9.26 -8.14
N VAL A 318 24.36 9.82 -7.77
CA VAL A 318 23.59 10.71 -8.64
C VAL A 318 24.37 12.01 -8.96
N VAL A 319 25.07 12.57 -7.97
CA VAL A 319 25.88 13.79 -8.16
C VAL A 319 27.08 13.51 -9.07
N ASP A 320 27.74 12.36 -8.92
CA ASP A 320 28.97 12.04 -9.64
C ASP A 320 28.70 11.53 -11.06
N HIS A 321 27.61 10.78 -11.29
CA HIS A 321 27.36 10.06 -12.55
C HIS A 321 26.18 10.59 -13.38
N HIS A 322 25.29 11.42 -12.83
CA HIS A 322 24.11 11.98 -13.52
C HIS A 322 23.30 10.91 -14.28
N PRO A 323 22.75 9.88 -13.62
CA PRO A 323 22.08 8.76 -14.26
C PRO A 323 20.89 9.20 -15.11
N THR A 324 20.56 8.42 -16.14
CA THR A 324 19.37 8.62 -16.97
C THR A 324 18.28 7.59 -16.64
N LYS A 325 17.06 7.76 -17.16
CA LYS A 325 15.96 6.79 -16.97
C LYS A 325 16.25 5.39 -17.54
N SER A 326 17.27 5.22 -18.36
CA SER A 326 17.75 3.93 -18.87
C SER A 326 18.87 3.31 -18.01
N PHE A 327 19.15 3.89 -16.85
CA PHE A 327 20.18 3.38 -15.96
C PHE A 327 19.88 1.97 -15.46
N GLU A 328 20.90 1.11 -15.53
CA GLU A 328 20.89 -0.24 -14.94
C GLU A 328 22.11 -0.40 -14.05
N VAL A 329 21.97 -1.13 -12.96
CA VAL A 329 23.05 -1.40 -12.03
C VAL A 329 23.96 -2.48 -12.62
N ASP A 330 25.15 -2.09 -13.04
CA ASP A 330 26.19 -2.98 -13.56
C ASP A 330 27.19 -3.41 -12.44
N ASP A 331 28.22 -4.16 -12.82
CA ASP A 331 29.22 -4.63 -11.86
C ASP A 331 30.14 -3.51 -11.37
N ALA A 332 30.33 -2.44 -12.15
CA ALA A 332 31.08 -1.26 -11.73
C ALA A 332 30.33 -0.53 -10.62
N THR A 333 29.03 -0.30 -10.80
CA THR A 333 28.14 0.26 -9.77
C THR A 333 28.16 -0.55 -8.49
N LEU A 334 28.13 -1.90 -8.59
CA LEU A 334 28.24 -2.77 -7.41
C LEU A 334 29.60 -2.67 -6.71
N GLN A 335 30.69 -2.47 -7.44
CA GLN A 335 32.01 -2.26 -6.84
C GLN A 335 32.06 -0.95 -6.07
N GLU A 336 31.50 0.13 -6.64
CA GLU A 336 31.39 1.41 -5.95
C GLU A 336 30.51 1.30 -4.69
N PHE A 337 29.39 0.55 -4.77
CA PHE A 337 28.54 0.30 -3.60
C PHE A 337 29.31 -0.46 -2.51
N ARG A 338 30.05 -1.52 -2.85
CA ARG A 338 30.91 -2.25 -1.90
C ARG A 338 31.91 -1.32 -1.23
N LYS A 339 32.60 -0.49 -2.00
CA LYS A 339 33.48 0.50 -1.45
C LYS A 339 32.77 1.45 -0.47
N SER A 340 31.57 1.85 -0.77
CA SER A 340 30.80 2.69 0.15
C SER A 340 30.44 1.99 1.45
N LEU A 341 30.23 0.66 1.45
CA LEU A 341 30.07 -0.14 2.67
C LEU A 341 31.35 -0.19 3.50
N ASP A 342 32.51 -0.39 2.84
CA ASP A 342 33.81 -0.38 3.48
C ASP A 342 34.13 0.99 4.13
N ASP A 343 33.89 2.08 3.41
CA ASP A 343 34.01 3.46 3.89
C ASP A 343 33.11 3.76 5.09
N ALA A 344 31.93 3.15 5.13
CA ALA A 344 30.97 3.26 6.24
C ALA A 344 31.22 2.25 7.37
N SER A 345 32.25 1.41 7.26
CA SER A 345 32.57 0.32 8.21
C SER A 345 31.38 -0.64 8.43
N ILE A 346 30.60 -0.90 7.40
CA ILE A 346 29.53 -1.89 7.42
C ILE A 346 30.12 -3.25 7.07
N ALA A 347 30.12 -4.16 8.04
CA ALA A 347 30.67 -5.49 7.84
C ALA A 347 29.78 -6.35 6.93
N TYR A 348 30.39 -7.12 6.06
CA TYR A 348 29.71 -8.09 5.18
C TYR A 348 30.68 -9.24 4.80
N THR A 349 30.10 -10.33 4.35
CA THR A 349 30.82 -11.45 3.73
C THR A 349 30.55 -11.51 2.24
N GLN A 350 31.43 -12.16 1.50
CA GLN A 350 31.24 -12.38 0.07
C GLN A 350 29.97 -13.21 -0.23
N ALA A 351 29.66 -14.16 0.65
CA ALA A 351 28.44 -14.98 0.54
C ALA A 351 27.18 -14.12 0.66
N GLU A 352 27.11 -13.23 1.66
CA GLU A 352 25.98 -12.32 1.84
C GLU A 352 25.75 -11.41 0.64
N LEU A 353 26.82 -10.91 0.02
CA LEU A 353 26.71 -10.09 -1.20
C LEU A 353 26.17 -10.90 -2.38
N LEU A 354 26.62 -12.15 -2.54
CA LEU A 354 26.16 -13.03 -3.64
C LEU A 354 24.71 -13.47 -3.44
N ASP A 355 24.36 -13.90 -2.24
CA ASP A 355 23.00 -14.37 -1.92
C ASP A 355 21.95 -13.26 -2.03
N ASN A 356 22.37 -11.99 -1.87
CA ASN A 356 21.48 -10.82 -1.95
C ASN A 356 21.67 -9.99 -3.22
N ASN A 357 22.41 -10.48 -4.22
CA ASN A 357 22.85 -9.67 -5.37
C ASN A 357 21.68 -8.99 -6.12
N GLU A 358 20.64 -9.73 -6.45
CA GLU A 358 19.46 -9.19 -7.17
C GLU A 358 18.72 -8.14 -6.33
N TRP A 359 18.53 -8.42 -5.04
CA TRP A 359 17.89 -7.48 -4.12
C TRP A 359 18.71 -6.20 -3.94
N ILE A 360 20.05 -6.32 -3.85
CA ILE A 360 20.96 -5.17 -3.77
C ILE A 360 20.88 -4.33 -5.04
N ARG A 361 20.93 -4.95 -6.23
CA ARG A 361 20.80 -4.23 -7.51
C ARG A 361 19.48 -3.47 -7.59
N SER A 362 18.38 -4.13 -7.26
CA SER A 362 17.06 -3.50 -7.25
C SER A 362 16.96 -2.35 -6.25
N SER A 363 17.51 -2.52 -5.05
CA SER A 363 17.52 -1.48 -4.01
C SER A 363 18.36 -0.27 -4.41
N ILE A 364 19.54 -0.49 -4.98
CA ILE A 364 20.40 0.58 -5.53
C ILE A 364 19.65 1.34 -6.63
N LYS A 365 19.09 0.61 -7.60
CA LYS A 365 18.36 1.24 -8.72
C LYS A 365 17.18 2.07 -8.19
N SER A 366 16.40 1.51 -7.28
CA SER A 366 15.26 2.20 -6.69
C SER A 366 15.68 3.51 -6.00
N GLU A 367 16.70 3.49 -5.15
CA GLU A 367 17.15 4.70 -4.45
C GLU A 367 17.77 5.74 -5.39
N ILE A 368 18.53 5.31 -6.42
CA ILE A 368 19.04 6.20 -7.46
C ILE A 368 17.88 6.86 -8.22
N PHE A 369 16.81 6.10 -8.52
CA PHE A 369 15.64 6.66 -9.20
C PHE A 369 14.84 7.61 -8.30
N VAL A 370 14.74 7.33 -7.01
CA VAL A 370 14.15 8.27 -6.03
C VAL A 370 14.91 9.60 -6.04
N ASP A 371 16.24 9.54 -5.98
CA ASP A 371 17.08 10.74 -5.86
C ASP A 371 17.13 11.53 -7.18
N ALA A 372 17.28 10.85 -8.32
CA ALA A 372 17.44 11.48 -9.63
C ALA A 372 16.11 11.92 -10.28
N PHE A 373 15.02 11.18 -10.08
CA PHE A 373 13.77 11.35 -10.84
C PHE A 373 12.52 11.50 -9.97
N GLY A 374 12.67 11.39 -8.64
CA GLY A 374 11.59 11.50 -7.67
C GLY A 374 11.03 10.17 -7.19
N GLN A 375 10.27 10.24 -6.10
CA GLN A 375 9.74 9.08 -5.38
C GLN A 375 8.96 8.12 -6.28
N ASP A 376 8.11 8.64 -7.16
CA ASP A 376 7.23 7.83 -8.02
C ASP A 376 8.03 6.89 -8.94
N GLU A 377 9.13 7.38 -9.51
CA GLU A 377 10.00 6.57 -10.38
C GLU A 377 10.74 5.49 -9.59
N GLY A 378 11.21 5.80 -8.37
CA GLY A 378 11.81 4.79 -7.49
C GLY A 378 10.81 3.73 -7.05
N MET A 379 9.56 4.11 -6.75
CA MET A 379 8.50 3.16 -6.39
C MET A 379 8.12 2.24 -7.56
N LYS A 380 8.14 2.73 -8.80
CA LYS A 380 7.97 1.88 -10.00
C LYS A 380 9.04 0.80 -10.08
N VAL A 381 10.31 1.19 -9.95
CA VAL A 381 11.43 0.23 -9.94
C VAL A 381 11.26 -0.82 -8.86
N ARG A 382 10.83 -0.41 -7.66
CA ARG A 382 10.58 -1.31 -6.54
C ARG A 382 9.44 -2.28 -6.82
N ALA A 383 8.32 -1.81 -7.38
CA ALA A 383 7.18 -2.65 -7.73
C ALA A 383 7.52 -3.66 -8.85
N GLU A 384 8.28 -3.25 -9.87
CA GLU A 384 8.71 -4.12 -10.96
C GLU A 384 9.58 -5.30 -10.50
N SER A 385 10.34 -5.12 -9.43
CA SER A 385 11.25 -6.11 -8.85
C SER A 385 10.68 -6.84 -7.64
N ASP A 386 9.49 -6.48 -7.15
CA ASP A 386 8.84 -7.11 -6.02
C ASP A 386 8.38 -8.54 -6.38
N PRO A 387 8.88 -9.59 -5.69
CA PRO A 387 8.54 -10.97 -6.01
C PRO A 387 7.04 -11.28 -5.93
N GLU A 388 6.30 -10.63 -5.01
CA GLU A 388 4.85 -10.81 -4.89
C GLU A 388 4.10 -10.15 -6.05
N VAL A 389 4.56 -8.98 -6.52
CA VAL A 389 4.02 -8.32 -7.72
C VAL A 389 4.32 -9.15 -8.96
N VAL A 390 5.55 -9.65 -9.10
CA VAL A 390 5.93 -10.57 -10.21
C VAL A 390 5.03 -11.80 -10.20
N LYS A 391 4.79 -12.39 -9.01
CA LYS A 391 3.86 -13.52 -8.88
C LYS A 391 2.43 -13.14 -9.25
N GLY A 392 1.97 -11.96 -8.85
CA GLY A 392 0.66 -11.42 -9.24
C GLY A 392 0.50 -11.33 -10.77
N LEU A 393 1.54 -10.87 -11.48
CA LEU A 393 1.54 -10.84 -12.95
C LEU A 393 1.41 -12.23 -13.57
N GLU A 394 2.08 -13.24 -13.01
CA GLU A 394 1.96 -14.63 -13.45
C GLU A 394 0.55 -15.21 -13.24
N LEU A 395 -0.20 -14.70 -12.26
CA LEU A 395 -1.54 -15.14 -11.92
C LEU A 395 -2.65 -14.51 -12.78
N LEU A 396 -2.38 -13.50 -13.60
CA LEU A 396 -3.39 -12.85 -14.44
C LEU A 396 -4.13 -13.83 -15.38
N PRO A 397 -3.48 -14.82 -16.03
CA PRO A 397 -4.20 -15.82 -16.80
C PRO A 397 -5.15 -16.68 -15.96
N GLN A 398 -4.79 -17.01 -14.72
CA GLN A 398 -5.64 -17.74 -13.80
C GLN A 398 -6.83 -16.88 -13.35
N ALA A 399 -6.61 -15.59 -13.06
CA ALA A 399 -7.68 -14.66 -12.74
C ALA A 399 -8.68 -14.50 -13.89
N LYS A 400 -8.19 -14.49 -15.14
CA LYS A 400 -9.04 -14.50 -16.33
C LYS A 400 -9.88 -15.76 -16.42
N ALA A 401 -9.26 -16.92 -16.27
CA ALA A 401 -9.96 -18.21 -16.33
C ALA A 401 -11.04 -18.33 -15.24
N LEU A 402 -10.77 -17.83 -14.02
CA LEU A 402 -11.71 -17.77 -12.92
C LEU A 402 -12.94 -16.93 -13.29
N ALA A 403 -12.75 -15.69 -13.74
CA ALA A 403 -13.85 -14.80 -14.11
C ALA A 403 -14.65 -15.33 -15.31
N ASP A 404 -13.99 -15.95 -16.30
CA ASP A 404 -14.67 -16.57 -17.46
C ASP A 404 -15.51 -17.78 -17.05
N ASN A 405 -15.00 -18.63 -16.15
CA ASN A 405 -15.75 -19.78 -15.62
C ASN A 405 -16.96 -19.32 -14.77
N ALA A 406 -16.76 -18.34 -13.89
CA ALA A 406 -17.84 -17.80 -13.07
C ALA A 406 -19.00 -17.27 -13.93
N ARG A 407 -18.69 -16.54 -15.02
CA ARG A 407 -19.71 -16.06 -15.96
C ARG A 407 -20.52 -17.21 -16.58
N LYS A 408 -19.89 -18.32 -16.94
CA LYS A 408 -20.57 -19.51 -17.49
C LYS A 408 -21.49 -20.15 -16.47
N VAL A 409 -20.99 -20.42 -15.26
CA VAL A 409 -21.76 -21.03 -14.17
C VAL A 409 -22.98 -20.18 -13.80
N ILE A 410 -22.79 -18.87 -13.64
CA ILE A 410 -23.87 -17.95 -13.31
C ILE A 410 -24.91 -17.90 -14.45
N ALA A 411 -24.50 -17.90 -15.70
CA ALA A 411 -25.39 -17.91 -16.85
C ALA A 411 -26.21 -19.22 -16.92
N GLU A 412 -25.61 -20.36 -16.66
CA GLU A 412 -26.27 -21.66 -16.60
C GLU A 412 -27.29 -21.74 -15.47
N HIS A 413 -26.97 -21.22 -14.27
CA HIS A 413 -27.93 -21.15 -13.15
C HIS A 413 -29.13 -20.25 -13.47
N ASN A 414 -28.93 -19.13 -14.16
CA ASN A 414 -30.01 -18.22 -14.55
C ASN A 414 -30.85 -18.74 -15.70
N ALA A 415 -30.31 -19.64 -16.55
CA ALA A 415 -31.02 -20.26 -17.67
C ALA A 415 -31.80 -21.53 -17.26
N ALA A 416 -31.47 -22.13 -16.10
CA ALA A 416 -32.21 -23.28 -15.58
C ALA A 416 -33.65 -22.89 -15.27
N PRO A 417 -34.69 -23.58 -15.84
CA PRO A 417 -36.06 -23.27 -15.54
C PRO A 417 -36.34 -23.45 -14.05
N ALA A 418 -37.10 -22.53 -13.46
CA ALA A 418 -37.55 -22.64 -12.08
C ALA A 418 -38.49 -23.86 -11.95
N PHE A 419 -37.88 -25.04 -11.78
CA PHE A 419 -38.63 -26.24 -11.40
C PHE A 419 -38.98 -26.11 -9.90
N ASN A 420 -40.23 -25.71 -9.66
CA ASN A 420 -40.99 -25.80 -8.41
C ASN A 420 -40.23 -25.57 -7.09
N ARG A 421 -40.45 -24.39 -6.57
CA ARG A 421 -40.46 -24.17 -5.11
C ARG A 421 -41.88 -24.18 -4.60
#